data_39f294b8cb01d625d5a49a2dd9622c96
#
_entry.id   39f294b8cb01d625d5a49a2dd9622c96
#
_cell.length_a   1.000
_cell.length_b   1.000
_cell.length_c   1.000
_cell.angle_alpha   90.00
_cell.angle_beta   90.00
_cell.angle_gamma   90.00
#
_symmetry.space_group_name_H-M   'P 1'
#
loop_
_entity.id
_entity.type
_entity.pdbx_description
1 polymer ?
#
loop_
_entity_poly.entity_id
_entity_poly.type
_entity_poly.pdbx_seq_one_letter_code
_entity_poly.pdbx_strand_id
1 'polypeptide(L)'
;MPKSVCIINGHPDPAKGHFVEALADAYAHGAGEGDHTVSRIDIAKLPIEFLRNAAEFGQPPGEAIASERAKIAAADHVVLVYPLWMGSMPAIDKAFLEQISRGEFLMDTAGDSSKWPVQKMKGKSVRLIVTMGMPGLAYRVMFGAHSVKALEQNIFRLVGFKPVRHTILGLVESVGAKGRARMIERVRALGQRAL
;
A
#
# COMPACT_ATOMS: atom_id res chain seq x y z
N MET A 1 -5.31 -4.07 21.24
CA MET A 1 -6.60 -4.57 20.76
C MET A 1 -6.40 -5.20 19.38
N PRO A 2 -7.02 -6.34 19.08
CA PRO A 2 -7.01 -6.92 17.75
C PRO A 2 -7.51 -5.93 16.70
N LYS A 3 -6.97 -6.01 15.49
CA LYS A 3 -7.35 -5.16 14.34
C LYS A 3 -7.61 -6.02 13.11
N SER A 4 -8.39 -5.51 12.19
CA SER A 4 -8.46 -6.04 10.82
C SER A 4 -7.37 -5.41 9.98
N VAL A 5 -6.47 -6.20 9.42
CA VAL A 5 -5.32 -5.75 8.62
C VAL A 5 -5.51 -6.18 7.17
N CYS A 6 -5.43 -5.24 6.24
CA CYS A 6 -5.42 -5.52 4.80
C CYS A 6 -4.00 -5.32 4.26
N ILE A 7 -3.38 -6.39 3.76
CA ILE A 7 -2.03 -6.36 3.21
C ILE A 7 -2.11 -6.38 1.68
N ILE A 8 -1.56 -5.35 1.04
CA ILE A 8 -1.51 -5.19 -0.40
C ILE A 8 -0.08 -5.51 -0.86
N ASN A 9 0.07 -6.60 -1.59
CA ASN A 9 1.30 -6.97 -2.27
C ASN A 9 1.35 -6.26 -3.62
N GLY A 10 2.17 -5.22 -3.72
CA GLY A 10 2.34 -4.36 -4.88
C GLY A 10 3.47 -4.85 -5.83
N HIS A 11 3.91 -6.09 -5.75
CA HIS A 11 4.85 -6.59 -6.77
C HIS A 11 4.10 -6.89 -8.06
N PRO A 12 4.52 -6.34 -9.23
CA PRO A 12 3.78 -6.49 -10.49
C PRO A 12 3.87 -7.87 -11.14
N ASP A 13 4.89 -8.66 -10.79
CA ASP A 13 5.10 -10.01 -11.31
C ASP A 13 4.37 -11.03 -10.42
N PRO A 14 3.46 -11.85 -10.98
CA PRO A 14 2.73 -12.88 -10.25
C PRO A 14 3.59 -14.12 -9.91
N ALA A 15 4.82 -14.22 -10.40
CA ALA A 15 5.74 -15.30 -10.05
C ALA A 15 6.04 -15.31 -8.54
N LYS A 16 6.36 -16.48 -8.02
CA LYS A 16 6.73 -16.63 -6.60
C LYS A 16 8.19 -16.29 -6.36
N GLY A 17 8.52 -15.96 -5.10
CA GLY A 17 9.89 -15.79 -4.65
C GLY A 17 10.39 -14.36 -4.67
N HIS A 18 9.53 -13.38 -4.91
CA HIS A 18 9.89 -11.97 -4.80
C HIS A 18 10.04 -11.53 -3.34
N PHE A 19 11.03 -10.69 -3.07
CA PHE A 19 11.29 -10.21 -1.72
C PHE A 19 10.13 -9.39 -1.15
N VAL A 20 9.39 -8.66 -1.98
CA VAL A 20 8.16 -7.95 -1.61
C VAL A 20 7.09 -8.92 -1.10
N GLU A 21 6.92 -10.07 -1.77
CA GLU A 21 6.01 -11.14 -1.33
C GLU A 21 6.44 -11.67 0.05
N ALA A 22 7.73 -12.00 0.23
CA ALA A 22 8.25 -12.47 1.52
C ALA A 22 8.04 -11.47 2.66
N LEU A 23 8.12 -10.16 2.39
CA LEU A 23 7.82 -9.12 3.36
C LEU A 23 6.32 -9.02 3.68
N ALA A 24 5.46 -9.16 2.66
CA ALA A 24 4.02 -9.20 2.87
C ALA A 24 3.60 -10.41 3.71
N ASP A 25 4.21 -11.58 3.45
CA ASP A 25 4.02 -12.81 4.23
C ASP A 25 4.50 -12.65 5.67
N ALA A 26 5.68 -12.05 5.86
CA ALA A 26 6.23 -11.76 7.19
C ALA A 26 5.31 -10.83 8.00
N TYR A 27 4.76 -9.80 7.36
CA TYR A 27 3.79 -8.91 8.00
C TYR A 27 2.52 -9.68 8.39
N ALA A 28 1.99 -10.52 7.49
CA ALA A 28 0.81 -11.35 7.75
C ALA A 28 1.03 -12.32 8.92
N HIS A 29 2.18 -13.00 8.93
CA HIS A 29 2.55 -13.90 10.02
C HIS A 29 2.63 -13.17 11.37
N GLY A 30 3.34 -12.03 11.41
CA GLY A 30 3.41 -11.20 12.61
C GLY A 30 2.03 -10.69 13.06
N ALA A 31 1.15 -10.30 12.12
CA ALA A 31 -0.20 -9.88 12.45
C ALA A 31 -1.01 -11.02 13.09
N GLY A 32 -0.88 -12.26 12.60
CA GLY A 32 -1.48 -13.43 13.23
C GLY A 32 -0.97 -13.68 14.64
N GLU A 33 0.34 -13.53 14.89
CA GLU A 33 0.93 -13.61 16.23
C GLU A 33 0.42 -12.52 17.20
N GLY A 34 -0.02 -11.39 16.67
CA GLY A 34 -0.63 -10.29 17.42
C GLY A 34 -2.16 -10.38 17.54
N ASP A 35 -2.76 -11.53 17.24
CA ASP A 35 -4.21 -11.78 17.24
C ASP A 35 -4.99 -10.86 16.29
N HIS A 36 -4.34 -10.34 15.22
CA HIS A 36 -4.98 -9.54 14.20
C HIS A 36 -5.58 -10.42 13.09
N THR A 37 -6.74 -10.04 12.57
CA THR A 37 -7.29 -10.69 11.37
C THR A 37 -6.61 -10.12 10.12
N VAL A 38 -6.31 -10.97 9.15
CA VAL A 38 -5.58 -10.59 7.94
C VAL A 38 -6.40 -10.87 6.70
N SER A 39 -6.50 -9.88 5.83
CA SER A 39 -6.91 -10.04 4.44
C SER A 39 -5.76 -9.64 3.51
N ARG A 40 -5.72 -10.21 2.30
CA ARG A 40 -4.65 -10.00 1.34
C ARG A 40 -5.19 -9.58 -0.02
N ILE A 41 -4.46 -8.69 -0.67
CA ILE A 41 -4.63 -8.25 -2.05
C ILE A 41 -3.31 -8.45 -2.77
N ASP A 42 -3.27 -9.26 -3.80
CA ASP A 42 -2.11 -9.46 -4.67
C ASP A 42 -2.38 -8.73 -6.00
N ILE A 43 -1.81 -7.55 -6.18
CA ILE A 43 -2.08 -6.67 -7.34
C ILE A 43 -1.78 -7.38 -8.67
N ALA A 44 -0.70 -8.15 -8.74
CA ALA A 44 -0.32 -8.87 -9.94
C ALA A 44 -1.34 -9.91 -10.45
N LYS A 45 -2.30 -10.30 -9.61
CA LYS A 45 -3.33 -11.30 -9.96
C LYS A 45 -4.67 -10.67 -10.38
N LEU A 46 -4.75 -9.34 -10.34
CA LEU A 46 -5.98 -8.61 -10.63
C LEU A 46 -6.00 -8.12 -12.08
N PRO A 47 -7.17 -8.10 -12.73
CA PRO A 47 -7.35 -7.53 -14.05
C PRO A 47 -7.41 -6.00 -13.94
N ILE A 48 -6.26 -5.36 -13.73
CA ILE A 48 -6.17 -3.92 -13.54
C ILE A 48 -6.02 -3.23 -14.89
N GLU A 49 -6.98 -2.40 -15.22
CA GLU A 49 -6.95 -1.54 -16.40
C GLU A 49 -6.53 -0.12 -16.02
N PHE A 50 -5.88 0.58 -16.97
CA PHE A 50 -5.58 1.99 -16.78
C PHE A 50 -6.82 2.84 -17.05
N LEU A 51 -7.05 3.82 -16.16
CA LEU A 51 -8.06 4.85 -16.42
C LEU A 51 -7.67 5.73 -17.61
N ARG A 52 -8.61 6.01 -18.48
CA ARG A 52 -8.37 6.78 -19.71
C ARG A 52 -9.08 8.13 -19.73
N ASN A 53 -10.14 8.29 -18.93
CA ASN A 53 -10.91 9.52 -18.90
C ASN A 53 -11.65 9.72 -17.57
N ALA A 54 -12.10 10.95 -17.32
CA ALA A 54 -12.79 11.32 -16.08
C ALA A 54 -14.16 10.64 -15.91
N ALA A 55 -14.84 10.29 -17.00
CA ALA A 55 -16.13 9.62 -16.93
C ALA A 55 -16.00 8.21 -16.34
N GLU A 56 -14.95 7.48 -16.71
CA GLU A 56 -14.63 6.18 -16.09
C GLU A 56 -14.33 6.32 -14.60
N PHE A 57 -13.64 7.38 -14.18
CA PHE A 57 -13.35 7.60 -12.77
C PHE A 57 -14.61 7.78 -11.91
N GLY A 58 -15.63 8.44 -12.46
CA GLY A 58 -16.94 8.63 -11.80
C GLY A 58 -17.77 7.34 -11.65
N GLN A 59 -17.47 6.29 -12.42
CA GLN A 59 -18.21 5.02 -12.39
C GLN A 59 -17.59 4.03 -11.38
N PRO A 60 -18.38 3.10 -10.80
CA PRO A 60 -17.83 2.03 -10.00
C PRO A 60 -16.86 1.15 -10.83
N PRO A 61 -15.86 0.52 -10.22
CA PRO A 61 -14.97 -0.39 -10.93
C PRO A 61 -15.67 -1.72 -11.22
N GLY A 62 -15.03 -2.56 -12.05
CA GLY A 62 -15.45 -3.93 -12.26
C GLY A 62 -15.45 -4.77 -10.97
N GLU A 63 -16.18 -5.89 -10.97
CA GLU A 63 -16.44 -6.74 -9.81
C GLU A 63 -15.15 -7.21 -9.10
N ALA A 64 -14.12 -7.58 -9.84
CA ALA A 64 -12.83 -8.01 -9.29
C ALA A 64 -12.20 -6.93 -8.39
N ILE A 65 -12.25 -5.67 -8.80
CA ILE A 65 -11.74 -4.55 -8.00
C ILE A 65 -12.71 -4.18 -6.88
N ALA A 66 -14.01 -4.29 -7.11
CA ALA A 66 -15.03 -4.04 -6.09
C ALA A 66 -14.89 -4.99 -4.90
N SER A 67 -14.56 -6.27 -5.14
CA SER A 67 -14.30 -7.24 -4.07
C SER A 67 -13.08 -6.87 -3.23
N GLU A 68 -12.03 -6.35 -3.86
CA GLU A 68 -10.81 -5.90 -3.15
C GLU A 68 -11.07 -4.63 -2.31
N ARG A 69 -11.96 -3.75 -2.76
CA ARG A 69 -12.44 -2.61 -1.96
C ARG A 69 -13.06 -3.04 -0.63
N ALA A 70 -13.84 -4.12 -0.63
CA ALA A 70 -14.45 -4.63 0.59
C ALA A 70 -13.42 -4.98 1.66
N LYS A 71 -12.26 -5.54 1.26
CA LYS A 71 -11.14 -5.82 2.17
C LYS A 71 -10.55 -4.53 2.78
N ILE A 72 -10.36 -3.49 1.96
CA ILE A 72 -9.87 -2.18 2.42
C ILE A 72 -10.91 -1.49 3.32
N ALA A 73 -12.19 -1.58 2.95
CA ALA A 73 -13.29 -1.02 3.75
C ALA A 73 -13.39 -1.66 5.14
N ALA A 74 -13.21 -2.97 5.24
CA ALA A 74 -13.26 -3.71 6.49
C ALA A 74 -12.01 -3.54 7.37
N ALA A 75 -10.88 -3.09 6.80
CA ALA A 75 -9.62 -3.00 7.53
C ALA A 75 -9.55 -1.76 8.43
N ASP A 76 -8.95 -1.93 9.63
CA ASP A 76 -8.53 -0.84 10.52
C ASP A 76 -7.13 -0.33 10.13
N HIS A 77 -6.34 -1.22 9.53
CA HIS A 77 -4.97 -0.95 9.12
C HIS A 77 -4.67 -1.52 7.74
N VAL A 78 -4.16 -0.69 6.85
CA VAL A 78 -3.75 -1.09 5.50
C VAL A 78 -2.23 -1.08 5.39
N VAL A 79 -1.67 -2.09 4.74
CA VAL A 79 -0.22 -2.16 4.47
C VAL A 79 -0.02 -2.31 2.97
N LEU A 80 0.72 -1.40 2.36
CA LEU A 80 1.14 -1.51 0.97
C LEU A 80 2.63 -1.80 0.91
N VAL A 81 2.99 -2.97 0.38
CA VAL A 81 4.39 -3.40 0.20
C VAL A 81 4.71 -3.38 -1.29
N TYR A 82 5.70 -2.59 -1.71
CA TYR A 82 6.02 -2.44 -3.12
C TYR A 82 7.51 -2.18 -3.39
N PRO A 83 8.03 -2.53 -4.58
CA PRO A 83 9.38 -2.18 -4.99
C PRO A 83 9.41 -0.75 -5.54
N LEU A 84 10.47 0.00 -5.23
CA LEU A 84 10.68 1.31 -5.84
C LEU A 84 11.25 1.13 -7.26
N TRP A 85 10.47 1.44 -8.29
CA TRP A 85 10.87 1.40 -9.68
C TRP A 85 10.84 2.80 -10.28
N MET A 86 11.92 3.19 -10.96
CA MET A 86 12.02 4.52 -11.57
C MET A 86 11.65 5.67 -10.63
N GLY A 87 12.04 5.54 -9.35
CA GLY A 87 11.80 6.55 -8.32
C GLY A 87 10.40 6.58 -7.70
N SER A 88 9.49 5.69 -8.11
CA SER A 88 8.12 5.61 -7.59
C SER A 88 7.65 4.17 -7.40
N MET A 89 6.36 3.97 -7.11
CA MET A 89 5.73 2.66 -7.17
C MET A 89 5.63 2.17 -8.61
N PRO A 90 5.54 0.86 -8.87
CA PRO A 90 5.18 0.31 -10.17
C PRO A 90 3.91 0.93 -10.73
N ALA A 91 3.83 1.09 -12.06
CA ALA A 91 2.67 1.70 -12.72
C ALA A 91 1.34 0.98 -12.40
N ILE A 92 1.39 -0.35 -12.27
CA ILE A 92 0.22 -1.16 -11.92
C ILE A 92 -0.32 -0.83 -10.53
N ASP A 93 0.53 -0.49 -9.55
CA ASP A 93 0.10 -0.11 -8.21
C ASP A 93 -0.65 1.23 -8.24
N LYS A 94 -0.15 2.18 -9.06
CA LYS A 94 -0.85 3.45 -9.26
C LYS A 94 -2.18 3.23 -9.96
N ALA A 95 -2.23 2.38 -10.98
CA ALA A 95 -3.47 2.01 -11.66
C ALA A 95 -4.46 1.34 -10.69
N PHE A 96 -3.99 0.44 -9.81
CA PHE A 96 -4.82 -0.15 -8.76
C PHE A 96 -5.41 0.93 -7.84
N LEU A 97 -4.60 1.88 -7.36
CA LEU A 97 -5.07 2.98 -6.52
C LEU A 97 -6.12 3.85 -7.23
N GLU A 98 -5.97 4.07 -8.53
CA GLU A 98 -6.96 4.77 -9.36
C GLU A 98 -8.25 3.96 -9.48
N GLN A 99 -8.14 2.67 -9.77
CA GLN A 99 -9.30 1.78 -9.90
C GLN A 99 -10.09 1.67 -8.60
N ILE A 100 -9.44 1.52 -7.44
CA ILE A 100 -10.14 1.50 -6.15
C ILE A 100 -10.75 2.86 -5.79
N SER A 101 -10.24 3.96 -6.33
CA SER A 101 -10.76 5.30 -6.05
C SER A 101 -12.04 5.65 -6.82
N ARG A 102 -12.38 4.89 -7.87
CA ARG A 102 -13.56 5.14 -8.73
C ARG A 102 -14.86 5.18 -7.93
N GLY A 103 -15.87 5.87 -8.43
CA GLY A 103 -17.20 5.93 -7.81
C GLY A 103 -17.15 6.38 -6.35
N GLU A 104 -16.26 7.34 -6.05
CA GLU A 104 -16.17 8.01 -4.73
C GLU A 104 -15.87 7.09 -3.52
N PHE A 105 -15.20 5.96 -3.73
CA PHE A 105 -14.90 5.02 -2.64
C PHE A 105 -13.96 5.59 -1.57
N LEU A 106 -12.88 6.27 -1.98
CA LEU A 106 -11.90 6.80 -1.03
C LEU A 106 -12.26 8.19 -0.49
N MET A 107 -12.93 9.00 -1.30
CA MET A 107 -13.39 10.35 -0.95
C MET A 107 -14.61 10.73 -1.79
N ASP A 108 -15.47 11.55 -1.24
CA ASP A 108 -16.63 12.08 -1.94
C ASP A 108 -16.31 13.47 -2.51
N THR A 109 -16.49 13.60 -3.81
CA THR A 109 -16.27 14.83 -4.57
C THR A 109 -17.56 15.39 -5.19
N ALA A 110 -18.71 14.71 -4.98
CA ALA A 110 -20.01 15.08 -5.59
C ALA A 110 -20.66 16.32 -4.99
N GLY A 111 -20.03 16.96 -4.04
CA GLY A 111 -20.52 18.20 -3.45
C GLY A 111 -20.16 19.45 -4.24
N ASP A 112 -20.42 20.59 -3.63
CA ASP A 112 -19.98 21.90 -4.08
C ASP A 112 -18.44 21.90 -4.31
N SER A 113 -18.01 22.13 -5.55
CA SER A 113 -16.59 22.16 -5.95
C SER A 113 -15.73 23.18 -5.18
N SER A 114 -16.37 24.10 -4.45
CA SER A 114 -15.71 25.03 -3.55
C SER A 114 -15.35 24.40 -2.19
N LYS A 115 -15.87 23.22 -1.87
CA LYS A 115 -15.62 22.53 -0.60
C LYS A 115 -14.56 21.45 -0.73
N TRP A 116 -13.85 21.26 0.35
CA TRP A 116 -12.87 20.17 0.42
C TRP A 116 -13.57 18.80 0.37
N PRO A 117 -13.02 17.82 -0.38
CA PRO A 117 -13.64 16.50 -0.49
C PRO A 117 -13.87 15.82 0.87
N VAL A 118 -14.98 15.10 1.01
CA VAL A 118 -15.28 14.36 2.22
C VAL A 118 -14.43 13.08 2.29
N GLN A 119 -13.62 12.98 3.31
CA GLN A 119 -12.72 11.83 3.54
C GLN A 119 -13.49 10.61 4.02
N LYS A 120 -13.38 9.47 3.30
CA LYS A 120 -14.08 8.22 3.64
C LYS A 120 -13.21 7.20 4.39
N MET A 121 -11.89 7.45 4.52
CA MET A 121 -10.95 6.54 5.19
C MET A 121 -10.57 6.97 6.62
N LYS A 122 -11.35 7.84 7.24
CA LYS A 122 -11.15 8.26 8.64
C LYS A 122 -11.24 7.06 9.59
N GLY A 123 -10.41 7.09 10.63
CA GLY A 123 -10.32 6.00 11.61
C GLY A 123 -9.40 4.86 11.22
N LYS A 124 -8.93 4.83 9.97
CA LYS A 124 -8.01 3.82 9.45
C LYS A 124 -6.58 4.33 9.42
N SER A 125 -5.62 3.45 9.62
CA SER A 125 -4.18 3.73 9.49
C SER A 125 -3.58 3.03 8.28
N VAL A 126 -2.43 3.54 7.79
CA VAL A 126 -1.72 2.89 6.68
C VAL A 126 -0.21 2.90 6.89
N ARG A 127 0.44 1.82 6.44
CA ARG A 127 1.89 1.73 6.34
C ARG A 127 2.33 1.40 4.92
N LEU A 128 3.33 2.15 4.44
CA LEU A 128 4.04 1.88 3.20
C LEU A 128 5.34 1.15 3.53
N ILE A 129 5.57 -0.01 2.93
CA ILE A 129 6.85 -0.73 3.02
C ILE A 129 7.47 -0.72 1.63
N VAL A 130 8.60 -0.05 1.50
CA VAL A 130 9.23 0.24 0.20
C VAL A 130 10.58 -0.43 0.14
N THR A 131 10.79 -1.28 -0.86
CA THR A 131 12.08 -1.92 -1.14
C THR A 131 12.81 -1.22 -2.27
N MET A 132 14.14 -1.15 -2.20
CA MET A 132 14.95 -0.54 -3.25
C MET A 132 16.38 -1.08 -3.25
N GLY A 133 17.03 -1.06 -4.41
CA GLY A 133 18.44 -1.44 -4.56
C GLY A 133 19.42 -0.39 -4.02
N MET A 134 19.02 0.90 -4.00
CA MET A 134 19.87 1.97 -3.46
C MET A 134 19.84 2.05 -1.92
N PRO A 135 20.86 2.67 -1.28
CA PRO A 135 20.82 2.94 0.16
C PRO A 135 19.63 3.83 0.53
N GLY A 136 18.84 3.42 1.51
CA GLY A 136 17.65 4.18 1.94
C GLY A 136 17.97 5.59 2.46
N LEU A 137 19.17 5.80 3.02
CA LEU A 137 19.64 7.13 3.42
C LEU A 137 19.89 8.01 2.19
N ALA A 138 20.54 7.48 1.15
CA ALA A 138 20.76 8.20 -0.09
C ALA A 138 19.44 8.61 -0.75
N TYR A 139 18.45 7.70 -0.78
CA TYR A 139 17.12 8.02 -1.27
C TYR A 139 16.45 9.17 -0.49
N ARG A 140 16.61 9.21 0.82
CA ARG A 140 16.06 10.29 1.66
C ARG A 140 16.75 11.63 1.47
N VAL A 141 18.08 11.62 1.38
CA VAL A 141 18.88 12.86 1.34
C VAL A 141 18.98 13.42 -0.09
N MET A 142 19.33 12.57 -1.07
CA MET A 142 19.55 13.02 -2.45
C MET A 142 18.23 13.21 -3.22
N PHE A 143 17.24 12.34 -2.99
CA PHE A 143 15.95 12.36 -3.69
C PHE A 143 14.79 12.83 -2.82
N GLY A 144 15.07 13.30 -1.58
CA GLY A 144 14.05 13.84 -0.68
C GLY A 144 12.93 12.87 -0.30
N ALA A 145 13.00 11.59 -0.70
CA ALA A 145 11.93 10.59 -0.61
C ALA A 145 10.58 11.09 -1.17
N HIS A 146 10.62 11.91 -2.23
CA HIS A 146 9.45 12.65 -2.71
C HIS A 146 8.30 11.73 -3.12
N SER A 147 8.54 10.58 -3.78
CA SER A 147 7.45 9.69 -4.18
C SER A 147 6.74 9.06 -2.98
N VAL A 148 7.47 8.67 -1.94
CA VAL A 148 6.87 8.15 -0.69
C VAL A 148 6.07 9.24 0.01
N LYS A 149 6.61 10.46 0.11
CA LYS A 149 5.91 11.61 0.69
C LYS A 149 4.66 11.98 -0.11
N ALA A 150 4.73 11.93 -1.44
CA ALA A 150 3.57 12.19 -2.30
C ALA A 150 2.44 11.18 -2.05
N LEU A 151 2.77 9.88 -1.92
CA LEU A 151 1.79 8.87 -1.54
C LEU A 151 1.18 9.12 -0.17
N GLU A 152 2.01 9.42 0.81
CA GLU A 152 1.55 9.71 2.17
C GLU A 152 0.61 10.92 2.22
N GLN A 153 1.00 12.02 1.57
CA GLN A 153 0.30 13.30 1.69
C GLN A 153 -0.86 13.41 0.71
N ASN A 154 -0.61 13.10 -0.57
CA ASN A 154 -1.53 13.42 -1.65
C ASN A 154 -2.51 12.29 -1.95
N ILE A 155 -2.29 11.09 -1.41
CA ILE A 155 -3.22 9.97 -1.53
C ILE A 155 -3.76 9.61 -0.14
N PHE A 156 -2.97 8.98 0.72
CA PHE A 156 -3.51 8.39 1.94
C PHE A 156 -4.02 9.41 2.97
N ARG A 157 -3.28 10.49 3.24
CA ARG A 157 -3.78 11.54 4.15
C ARG A 157 -4.94 12.31 3.55
N LEU A 158 -4.90 12.55 2.24
CA LEU A 158 -5.97 13.25 1.53
C LEU A 158 -7.32 12.55 1.72
N VAL A 159 -7.35 11.22 1.63
CA VAL A 159 -8.57 10.42 1.77
C VAL A 159 -8.94 10.09 3.22
N GLY A 160 -8.10 10.45 4.19
CA GLY A 160 -8.42 10.39 5.63
C GLY A 160 -7.68 9.35 6.47
N PHE A 161 -6.74 8.58 5.88
CA PHE A 161 -5.91 7.67 6.70
C PHE A 161 -5.06 8.44 7.72
N LYS A 162 -5.06 7.99 8.97
CA LYS A 162 -4.25 8.55 10.05
C LYS A 162 -4.06 7.52 11.18
N PRO A 163 -2.82 7.20 11.60
CA PRO A 163 -1.54 7.68 11.05
C PRO A 163 -1.18 7.05 9.69
N VAL A 164 -0.41 7.79 8.90
CA VAL A 164 0.28 7.31 7.69
C VAL A 164 1.76 7.18 8.01
N ARG A 165 2.33 5.99 7.82
CA ARG A 165 3.72 5.68 8.16
C ARG A 165 4.41 4.98 6.99
N HIS A 166 5.76 5.07 6.94
CA HIS A 166 6.53 4.30 5.99
C HIS A 166 7.73 3.57 6.62
N THR A 167 8.18 2.55 5.93
CA THR A 167 9.41 1.81 6.21
C THR A 167 10.16 1.65 4.90
N ILE A 168 11.35 2.20 4.81
CA ILE A 168 12.23 2.10 3.63
C ILE A 168 13.27 1.01 3.92
N LEU A 169 13.33 0.02 3.03
CA LEU A 169 14.30 -1.08 3.03
C LEU A 169 15.20 -0.92 1.81
N GLY A 170 16.37 -0.35 2.02
CA GLY A 170 17.37 -0.14 0.98
C GLY A 170 18.36 -1.28 0.86
N LEU A 171 19.09 -1.35 -0.26
CA LEU A 171 20.15 -2.31 -0.54
C LEU A 171 19.66 -3.78 -0.56
N VAL A 172 18.40 -4.01 -0.90
CA VAL A 172 17.78 -5.36 -0.76
C VAL A 172 18.49 -6.44 -1.58
N GLU A 173 19.20 -6.08 -2.63
CA GLU A 173 19.97 -7.00 -3.48
C GLU A 173 21.37 -7.26 -2.88
N SER A 174 21.98 -6.28 -2.23
CA SER A 174 23.38 -6.30 -1.79
C SER A 174 23.59 -6.67 -0.32
N VAL A 175 22.56 -6.60 0.54
CA VAL A 175 22.68 -6.92 1.98
C VAL A 175 22.88 -8.40 2.28
N GLY A 176 22.78 -9.28 1.28
CA GLY A 176 22.91 -10.73 1.42
C GLY A 176 21.78 -11.39 2.24
N ALA A 177 21.87 -12.70 2.44
CA ALA A 177 20.81 -13.47 3.10
C ALA A 177 20.55 -13.01 4.56
N LYS A 178 21.61 -12.77 5.33
CA LYS A 178 21.49 -12.29 6.72
C LYS A 178 20.83 -10.92 6.83
N GLY A 179 21.13 -10.02 5.88
CA GLY A 179 20.52 -8.70 5.82
C GLY A 179 19.03 -8.77 5.50
N ARG A 180 18.66 -9.58 4.51
CA ARG A 180 17.24 -9.82 4.15
C ARG A 180 16.47 -10.46 5.29
N ALA A 181 17.07 -11.45 6.00
CA ALA A 181 16.43 -12.07 7.17
C ALA A 181 16.10 -11.03 8.27
N ARG A 182 17.02 -10.09 8.56
CA ARG A 182 16.75 -8.99 9.51
C ARG A 182 15.63 -8.07 9.06
N MET A 183 15.53 -7.79 7.74
CA MET A 183 14.43 -6.98 7.20
C MET A 183 13.09 -7.70 7.35
N ILE A 184 13.03 -9.01 7.05
CA ILE A 184 11.85 -9.86 7.23
C ILE A 184 11.41 -9.83 8.70
N GLU A 185 12.33 -10.07 9.64
CA GLU A 185 12.02 -10.06 11.07
C GLU A 185 11.51 -8.69 11.55
N ARG A 186 12.12 -7.62 11.07
CA ARG A 186 11.64 -6.25 11.35
C ARG A 186 10.21 -6.05 10.87
N VAL A 187 9.87 -6.54 9.69
CA VAL A 187 8.51 -6.40 9.12
C VAL A 187 7.51 -7.29 9.86
N ARG A 188 7.92 -8.51 10.27
CA ARG A 188 7.12 -9.39 11.15
C ARG A 188 6.76 -8.68 12.46
N ALA A 189 7.76 -8.07 13.12
CA ALA A 189 7.54 -7.31 14.36
C ALA A 189 6.63 -6.06 14.16
N LEU A 190 6.58 -5.47 12.96
CA LEU A 190 5.60 -4.43 12.65
C LEU A 190 4.19 -5.01 12.49
N GLY A 191 4.07 -6.19 11.88
CA GLY A 191 2.82 -6.92 11.75
C GLY A 191 2.21 -7.27 13.10
N GLN A 192 3.00 -7.80 14.02
CA GLN A 192 2.57 -8.18 15.37
C GLN A 192 1.92 -7.03 16.16
N ARG A 193 2.28 -5.79 15.84
CA ARG A 193 1.73 -4.58 16.47
C ARG A 193 0.69 -3.87 15.60
N ALA A 194 0.43 -4.33 14.40
CA ALA A 194 -0.36 -3.68 13.37
C ALA A 194 -0.03 -2.17 13.26
N LEU A 195 1.28 -1.91 12.95
CA LEU A 195 1.88 -0.56 12.93
C LEU A 195 2.37 -0.19 11.53
#